data_82ab78c109ee7e24b808ed5882735d85
#
_entry.id   82ab78c109ee7e24b808ed5882735d85
#
_cell.length_a   1.000
_cell.length_b   1.000
_cell.length_c   1.000
_cell.angle_alpha   90.00
_cell.angle_beta   90.00
_cell.angle_gamma   90.00
#
_symmetry.space_group_name_H-M   'P 1'
#
loop_
_entity.id
_entity.type
_entity.pdbx_description
1 polymer ?
#
loop_
_entity_poly.entity_id
_entity_poly.type
_entity_poly.pdbx_seq_one_letter_code
_entity_poly.pdbx_strand_id
1 'polypeptide(L)'
;MANCVATQQIHQKYGGVVPELASRAHQEQIVPIIKEALSDAKIELKDIDAIAFTRGPGLMGSLVVGVSFAKALSLSIKKPLIDVNHMKAHVLAHFRETAGTEPTGCPFLGCTVSAGQAHLLEVTR
;
A
#
# COMPACT_ATOMS: atom_id res chain seq x y z
N MET A 1 9.75 11.51 -6.85
CA MET A 1 8.87 10.42 -6.35
C MET A 1 9.77 9.34 -5.77
N ALA A 2 9.50 8.86 -4.57
CA ALA A 2 10.24 7.78 -3.92
C ALA A 2 9.37 6.53 -3.82
N ASN A 3 10.01 5.35 -3.85
CA ASN A 3 9.34 4.07 -3.67
C ASN A 3 10.22 3.17 -2.79
N CYS A 4 9.94 3.15 -1.49
CA CYS A 4 10.67 2.35 -0.52
C CYS A 4 9.89 1.08 -0.19
N VAL A 5 10.54 -0.08 -0.33
CA VAL A 5 9.91 -1.38 -0.11
C VAL A 5 10.69 -2.16 0.95
N ALA A 6 10.03 -2.50 2.05
CA ALA A 6 10.58 -3.40 3.04
C ALA A 6 10.20 -4.84 2.74
N THR A 7 11.20 -5.69 2.53
CA THR A 7 11.02 -7.13 2.36
C THR A 7 11.19 -7.87 3.68
N GLN A 8 10.22 -8.74 4.00
CA GLN A 8 10.26 -9.53 5.24
C GLN A 8 10.83 -10.93 4.96
N GLN A 9 12.15 -11.08 5.04
CA GLN A 9 12.82 -12.38 4.82
C GLN A 9 12.51 -13.44 5.88
N ILE A 10 11.99 -13.01 7.05
CA ILE A 10 11.71 -13.92 8.17
C ILE A 10 10.72 -15.03 7.79
N HIS A 11 9.81 -14.76 6.87
CA HIS A 11 8.78 -15.70 6.44
C HIS A 11 9.33 -16.89 5.64
N GLN A 12 10.52 -16.76 5.03
CA GLN A 12 11.17 -17.85 4.29
C GLN A 12 11.49 -19.05 5.19
N LYS A 13 11.81 -18.79 6.46
CA LYS A 13 12.13 -19.82 7.45
C LYS A 13 10.91 -20.67 7.87
N TYR A 14 9.70 -20.14 7.65
CA TYR A 14 8.45 -20.76 8.09
C TYR A 14 7.62 -21.32 6.95
N GLY A 15 8.14 -21.30 5.71
CA GLY A 15 7.44 -21.81 4.54
C GLY A 15 6.21 -21.00 4.11
N GLY A 16 6.02 -19.81 4.66
CA GLY A 16 4.88 -18.94 4.35
C GLY A 16 4.73 -17.79 5.33
N VAL A 17 3.73 -16.95 5.11
CA VAL A 17 3.48 -15.76 5.95
C VAL A 17 2.94 -16.17 7.31
N VAL A 18 3.63 -15.77 8.38
CA VAL A 18 3.16 -15.85 9.77
C VAL A 18 2.57 -14.49 10.14
N PRO A 19 1.22 -14.37 10.33
CA PRO A 19 0.54 -13.08 10.45
C PRO A 19 1.05 -12.21 11.60
N GLU A 20 1.36 -12.81 12.74
CA GLU A 20 1.88 -12.09 13.92
C GLU A 20 3.28 -11.51 13.66
N LEU A 21 4.17 -12.31 13.08
CA LEU A 21 5.52 -11.84 12.73
C LEU A 21 5.48 -10.74 11.67
N ALA A 22 4.56 -10.85 10.69
CA ALA A 22 4.34 -9.81 9.71
C ALA A 22 3.92 -8.48 10.36
N SER A 23 2.99 -8.53 11.30
CA SER A 23 2.50 -7.33 12.00
C SER A 23 3.60 -6.67 12.83
N ARG A 24 4.40 -7.45 13.55
CA ARG A 24 5.55 -6.94 14.32
C ARG A 24 6.60 -6.29 13.42
N ALA A 25 6.95 -6.95 12.31
CA ALA A 25 7.90 -6.42 11.36
C ALA A 25 7.40 -5.09 10.75
N HIS A 26 6.11 -4.98 10.40
CA HIS A 26 5.54 -3.71 9.95
C HIS A 26 5.62 -2.62 11.01
N GLN A 27 5.35 -2.96 12.28
CA GLN A 27 5.42 -2.00 13.38
C GLN A 27 6.85 -1.45 13.58
N GLU A 28 7.86 -2.30 13.46
CA GLU A 28 9.27 -1.91 13.59
C GLU A 28 9.75 -1.07 12.40
N GLN A 29 9.27 -1.36 11.20
CA GLN A 29 9.80 -0.79 9.96
C GLN A 29 9.06 0.44 9.47
N ILE A 30 7.81 0.69 9.88
CA ILE A 30 6.97 1.74 9.29
C ILE A 30 7.59 3.14 9.43
N VAL A 31 8.18 3.47 10.58
CA VAL A 31 8.83 4.77 10.80
C VAL A 31 10.13 4.91 10.00
N PRO A 32 11.07 3.94 10.03
CA PRO A 32 12.26 3.97 9.20
C PRO A 32 11.96 4.16 7.71
N ILE A 33 11.02 3.38 7.16
CA ILE A 33 10.65 3.44 5.74
C ILE A 33 10.09 4.81 5.35
N ILE A 34 9.25 5.40 6.19
CA ILE A 34 8.69 6.74 5.90
C ILE A 34 9.80 7.79 5.92
N LYS A 35 10.75 7.71 6.85
CA LYS A 35 11.90 8.63 6.87
C LYS A 35 12.76 8.47 5.62
N GLU A 36 13.01 7.25 5.20
CA GLU A 36 13.75 6.94 3.96
C GLU A 36 13.01 7.51 2.75
N ALA A 37 11.71 7.25 2.61
CA ALA A 37 10.90 7.75 1.50
C ALA A 37 10.89 9.28 1.40
N LEU A 38 10.80 9.99 2.53
CA LEU A 38 10.87 11.45 2.57
C LEU A 38 12.27 11.95 2.14
N SER A 39 13.32 11.30 2.64
CA SER A 39 14.71 11.62 2.28
C SER A 39 14.96 11.42 0.78
N ASP A 40 14.54 10.29 0.22
CA ASP A 40 14.69 9.97 -1.20
C ASP A 40 13.89 10.91 -2.10
N ALA A 41 12.70 11.29 -1.66
CA ALA A 41 11.87 12.26 -2.36
C ALA A 41 12.39 13.71 -2.19
N LYS A 42 13.31 13.97 -1.25
CA LYS A 42 13.82 15.29 -0.88
C LYS A 42 12.71 16.27 -0.48
N ILE A 43 11.76 15.78 0.32
CA ILE A 43 10.63 16.57 0.85
C ILE A 43 10.54 16.39 2.37
N GLU A 44 9.82 17.30 3.02
CA GLU A 44 9.50 17.23 4.44
C GLU A 44 8.03 16.81 4.66
N LEU A 45 7.70 16.41 5.89
CA LEU A 45 6.31 16.07 6.25
C LEU A 45 5.31 17.20 6.00
N LYS A 46 5.74 18.46 6.10
CA LYS A 46 4.89 19.64 5.83
C LYS A 46 4.47 19.75 4.35
N ASP A 47 5.27 19.19 3.44
CA ASP A 47 5.07 19.24 1.99
C ASP A 47 4.11 18.13 1.50
N ILE A 48 3.67 17.25 2.41
CA ILE A 48 2.69 16.20 2.11
C ILE A 48 1.29 16.82 2.05
N ASP A 49 0.53 16.52 0.99
CA ASP A 49 -0.84 17.00 0.81
C ASP A 49 -1.88 16.08 1.43
N ALA A 50 -1.66 14.78 1.40
CA ALA A 50 -2.56 13.76 1.93
C ALA A 50 -1.80 12.49 2.33
N ILE A 51 -2.42 11.68 3.19
CA ILE A 51 -1.91 10.37 3.57
C ILE A 51 -2.87 9.30 3.04
N ALA A 52 -2.40 8.44 2.16
CA ALA A 52 -3.16 7.28 1.69
C ALA A 52 -2.71 6.02 2.42
N PHE A 53 -3.66 5.15 2.75
CA PHE A 53 -3.39 3.87 3.41
C PHE A 53 -4.31 2.77 2.89
N THR A 54 -3.84 1.54 2.92
CA THR A 54 -4.65 0.37 2.57
C THR A 54 -5.63 0.06 3.70
N ARG A 55 -6.94 0.21 3.42
CA ARG A 55 -8.02 -0.16 4.35
C ARG A 55 -8.21 -1.68 4.45
N GLY A 56 -7.97 -2.38 3.38
CA GLY A 56 -8.20 -3.82 3.22
C GLY A 56 -8.72 -4.16 1.81
N PRO A 57 -8.95 -5.45 1.55
CA PRO A 57 -8.70 -6.63 2.39
C PRO A 57 -7.21 -6.91 2.63
N GLY A 58 -6.91 -7.71 3.67
CA GLY A 58 -5.55 -8.11 4.04
C GLY A 58 -5.48 -8.70 5.45
N LEU A 59 -4.29 -9.04 5.90
CA LEU A 59 -4.03 -9.56 7.24
C LEU A 59 -4.36 -8.49 8.29
N MET A 60 -5.33 -8.79 9.15
CA MET A 60 -5.88 -7.84 10.13
C MET A 60 -4.80 -7.14 10.96
N GLY A 61 -3.85 -7.90 11.52
CA GLY A 61 -2.78 -7.33 12.34
C GLY A 61 -1.92 -6.32 11.57
N SER A 62 -1.53 -6.64 10.34
CA SER A 62 -0.76 -5.74 9.47
C SER A 62 -1.56 -4.50 9.07
N LEU A 63 -2.85 -4.67 8.76
CA LEU A 63 -3.75 -3.56 8.45
C LEU A 63 -3.91 -2.61 9.64
N VAL A 64 -4.07 -3.15 10.86
CA VAL A 64 -4.19 -2.34 12.08
C VAL A 64 -2.95 -1.48 12.30
N VAL A 65 -1.75 -2.01 12.08
CA VAL A 65 -0.49 -1.23 12.17
C VAL A 65 -0.52 -0.06 11.19
N GLY A 66 -0.78 -0.33 9.90
CA GLY A 66 -0.79 0.71 8.86
C GLY A 66 -1.87 1.77 9.08
N VAL A 67 -3.09 1.33 9.40
CA VAL A 67 -4.23 2.23 9.65
C VAL A 67 -4.01 3.12 10.86
N SER A 68 -3.54 2.55 11.97
CA SER A 68 -3.31 3.31 13.21
C SER A 68 -2.21 4.35 13.01
N PHE A 69 -1.12 3.96 12.36
CA PHE A 69 -0.03 4.87 12.03
C PHE A 69 -0.49 6.00 11.10
N ALA A 70 -1.20 5.68 10.01
CA ALA A 70 -1.69 6.66 9.05
C ALA A 70 -2.65 7.67 9.71
N LYS A 71 -3.55 7.21 10.59
CA LYS A 71 -4.44 8.06 11.37
C LYS A 71 -3.66 9.00 12.31
N ALA A 72 -2.72 8.46 13.06
CA ALA A 72 -1.90 9.25 13.98
C ALA A 72 -1.09 10.32 13.24
N LEU A 73 -0.48 9.95 12.11
CA LEU A 73 0.29 10.86 11.29
C LEU A 73 -0.60 11.95 10.68
N SER A 74 -1.77 11.59 10.12
CA SER A 74 -2.74 12.53 9.56
C SER A 74 -3.18 13.57 10.61
N LEU A 75 -3.50 13.15 11.83
CA LEU A 75 -3.85 14.02 12.92
C LEU A 75 -2.68 14.96 13.30
N SER A 76 -1.47 14.41 13.37
CA SER A 76 -0.26 15.15 13.76
C SER A 76 0.06 16.28 12.79
N ILE A 77 0.01 16.02 11.48
CA ILE A 77 0.35 17.00 10.45
C ILE A 77 -0.88 17.76 9.89
N LYS A 78 -2.08 17.45 10.40
CA LYS A 78 -3.36 18.05 9.98
C LYS A 78 -3.62 17.95 8.48
N LYS A 79 -3.35 16.78 7.89
CA LYS A 79 -3.56 16.52 6.48
C LYS A 79 -4.66 15.45 6.28
N PRO A 80 -5.39 15.50 5.15
CA PRO A 80 -6.46 14.56 4.87
C PRO A 80 -5.96 13.11 4.80
N LEU A 81 -6.82 12.19 5.20
CA LEU A 81 -6.58 10.75 5.18
C LEU A 81 -7.43 10.11 4.08
N ILE A 82 -6.82 9.29 3.24
CA ILE A 82 -7.47 8.62 2.11
C ILE A 82 -7.41 7.12 2.32
N ASP A 83 -8.56 6.48 2.41
CA ASP A 83 -8.65 5.03 2.51
C ASP A 83 -8.64 4.39 1.11
N VAL A 84 -7.80 3.40 0.92
CA VAL A 84 -7.62 2.70 -0.35
C VAL A 84 -8.02 1.24 -0.19
N ASN A 85 -8.93 0.78 -1.04
CA ASN A 85 -9.24 -0.64 -1.14
C ASN A 85 -8.13 -1.35 -1.94
N HIS A 86 -7.53 -2.40 -1.35
CA HIS A 86 -6.41 -3.12 -1.92
C HIS A 86 -6.71 -3.71 -3.31
N MET A 87 -7.91 -4.30 -3.49
CA MET A 87 -8.29 -4.90 -4.77
C MET A 87 -8.54 -3.84 -5.85
N LYS A 88 -9.14 -2.71 -5.47
CA LYS A 88 -9.29 -1.57 -6.40
C LYS A 88 -7.93 -0.99 -6.80
N ALA A 89 -6.96 -0.96 -5.88
CA ALA A 89 -5.62 -0.48 -6.18
C ALA A 89 -4.92 -1.34 -7.24
N HIS A 90 -5.11 -2.66 -7.23
CA HIS A 90 -4.60 -3.54 -8.28
C HIS A 90 -5.17 -3.19 -9.67
N VAL A 91 -6.48 -2.92 -9.75
CA VAL A 91 -7.12 -2.52 -11.00
C VAL A 91 -6.63 -1.13 -11.44
N LEU A 92 -6.61 -0.17 -10.51
CA LEU A 92 -6.19 1.21 -10.81
C LEU A 92 -4.71 1.32 -11.23
N ALA A 93 -3.88 0.35 -10.88
CA ALA A 93 -2.49 0.30 -11.35
C ALA A 93 -2.37 0.25 -12.87
N HIS A 94 -3.37 -0.29 -13.59
CA HIS A 94 -3.40 -0.36 -15.04
C HIS A 94 -3.69 0.99 -15.73
N PHE A 95 -4.21 1.97 -14.98
CA PHE A 95 -4.42 3.33 -15.48
C PHE A 95 -3.21 4.25 -15.29
N ARG A 96 -2.16 3.74 -14.66
CA ARG A 96 -0.95 4.52 -14.45
C ARG A 96 -0.13 4.57 -15.73
N GLU A 97 0.19 5.78 -16.17
CA GLU A 97 1.18 5.99 -17.22
C GLU A 97 2.54 5.48 -16.75
N THR A 98 3.07 4.51 -17.43
CA THR A 98 4.43 4.02 -17.24
C THR A 98 5.19 4.26 -18.53
N ALA A 99 6.45 4.64 -18.47
CA ALA A 99 7.26 4.91 -19.65
C ALA A 99 7.19 3.74 -20.65
N GLY A 100 6.62 3.99 -21.82
CA GLY A 100 6.48 3.01 -22.91
C GLY A 100 5.23 2.14 -22.87
N THR A 101 4.27 2.39 -21.96
CA THR A 101 3.00 1.65 -21.92
C THR A 101 1.83 2.63 -21.93
N GLU A 102 0.95 2.50 -22.90
CA GLU A 102 -0.32 3.24 -22.94
C GLU A 102 -1.24 2.76 -21.81
N PRO A 103 -1.97 3.65 -21.13
CA PRO A 103 -2.98 3.25 -20.16
C PRO A 103 -4.05 2.37 -20.81
N THR A 104 -4.49 1.35 -20.08
CA THR A 104 -5.55 0.46 -20.56
C THR A 104 -6.86 1.22 -20.74
N GLY A 105 -7.42 1.22 -21.94
CA GLY A 105 -8.72 1.84 -22.22
C GLY A 105 -9.88 1.06 -21.58
N CYS A 106 -10.97 1.75 -21.22
CA CYS A 106 -12.21 1.12 -20.76
C CYS A 106 -13.17 0.88 -21.93
N PRO A 107 -14.05 -0.17 -21.87
CA PRO A 107 -14.14 -1.18 -20.79
C PRO A 107 -13.11 -2.30 -20.92
N PHE A 108 -12.75 -2.94 -19.80
CA PHE A 108 -11.93 -4.15 -19.80
C PHE A 108 -12.31 -5.11 -18.65
N LEU A 109 -11.92 -6.37 -18.82
CA LEU A 109 -12.10 -7.38 -17.79
C LEU A 109 -10.80 -7.56 -17.00
N GLY A 110 -10.83 -7.23 -15.71
CA GLY A 110 -9.72 -7.40 -14.79
C GLY A 110 -9.84 -8.70 -14.01
N CYS A 111 -8.79 -9.52 -14.00
CA CYS A 111 -8.69 -10.67 -13.13
C CYS A 111 -7.56 -10.45 -12.13
N THR A 112 -7.90 -10.41 -10.84
CA THR A 112 -6.91 -10.34 -9.77
C THR A 112 -6.86 -11.67 -9.02
N VAL A 113 -5.65 -12.24 -8.94
CA VAL A 113 -5.39 -13.48 -8.19
C VAL A 113 -4.37 -13.15 -7.11
N SER A 114 -4.76 -13.19 -5.85
CA SER A 114 -3.89 -12.86 -4.71
C SER A 114 -4.27 -13.67 -3.47
N ALA A 115 -3.27 -14.26 -2.81
CA ALA A 115 -3.41 -14.89 -1.50
C ALA A 115 -4.60 -15.88 -1.37
N GLY A 116 -4.87 -16.68 -2.40
CA GLY A 116 -5.96 -17.66 -2.41
C GLY A 116 -7.34 -17.10 -2.74
N GLN A 117 -7.44 -15.85 -3.12
CA GLN A 117 -8.65 -15.21 -3.63
C GLN A 117 -8.48 -14.84 -5.10
N ALA A 118 -9.51 -15.10 -5.90
CA ALA A 118 -9.60 -14.68 -7.28
C ALA A 118 -10.82 -13.79 -7.45
N HIS A 119 -10.64 -12.62 -8.04
CA HIS A 119 -11.73 -11.69 -8.34
C HIS A 119 -11.74 -11.39 -9.83
N LEU A 120 -12.92 -11.49 -10.42
CA LEU A 120 -13.19 -11.06 -11.78
C LEU A 120 -13.99 -9.76 -11.72
N LEU A 121 -13.48 -8.73 -12.37
CA LEU A 121 -14.02 -7.37 -12.30
C LEU A 121 -14.21 -6.85 -13.71
N GLU A 122 -15.43 -6.42 -14.02
CA GLU A 122 -15.66 -5.57 -15.19
C GLU A 122 -15.36 -4.12 -14.81
N VAL A 123 -14.46 -3.50 -15.55
CA VAL A 123 -14.08 -2.11 -15.35
C VAL A 123 -14.70 -1.28 -16.46
N THR A 124 -15.69 -0.49 -16.10
CA THR A 124 -16.38 0.48 -16.97
C THR A 124 -15.99 1.90 -16.56
N ARG A 125 -16.27 2.87 -17.43
CA ARG A 125 -16.03 4.28 -17.12
C ARG A 125 -16.92 4.79 -16.00
#